data_70a39da13297592c87d887b1d3ca5eb9
#
_entry.id   70a39da13297592c87d887b1d3ca5eb9
#
_cell.length_a   1.000
_cell.length_b   1.000
_cell.length_c   1.000
_cell.angle_alpha   90.00
_cell.angle_beta   90.00
_cell.angle_gamma   90.00
#
_symmetry.space_group_name_H-M   'P 1'
#
loop_
_entity.id
_entity.type
_entity.pdbx_description
1 polymer ?
#
loop_
_entity_poly.entity_id
_entity_poly.type
_entity_poly.pdbx_seq_one_letter_code
_entity_poly.pdbx_strand_id
1 'polypeptide(L)'
;MTFRPAALAAALLVSSGAMPVRAMDALQVRSMAATCAGCHGTEGIAQTGNASLAGVSQETLLTELMDFKTGKRPATLMHQITKGYSDAQLGALAAYFSARKSQQGQP
;
A
#
# COMPACT_ATOMS: atom_id res chain seq x y z
N MET A 1 55.03 10.23 45.38
CA MET A 1 53.94 9.30 44.98
C MET A 1 52.83 10.14 44.33
N THR A 2 52.83 10.16 43.00
CA THR A 2 51.84 10.92 42.21
C THR A 2 50.89 9.95 41.56
N PHE A 3 49.63 9.93 42.03
CA PHE A 3 48.55 9.18 41.43
C PHE A 3 47.99 9.95 40.23
N ARG A 4 48.14 9.39 39.01
CA ARG A 4 47.49 9.91 37.82
C ARG A 4 46.14 9.19 37.68
N PRO A 5 44.99 9.87 37.58
CA PRO A 5 43.72 9.23 37.25
C PRO A 5 43.70 8.96 35.75
N ALA A 6 43.56 7.69 35.36
CA ALA A 6 43.26 7.31 33.99
C ALA A 6 41.77 7.55 33.71
N ALA A 7 41.49 8.52 32.84
CA ALA A 7 40.14 8.76 32.33
C ALA A 7 39.76 7.67 31.32
N LEU A 8 38.87 6.79 31.70
CA LEU A 8 38.22 5.86 30.78
C LEU A 8 37.12 6.62 30.02
N ALA A 9 37.40 6.93 28.77
CA ALA A 9 36.39 7.45 27.85
C ALA A 9 35.55 6.24 27.32
N ALA A 10 34.35 6.06 27.87
CA ALA A 10 33.38 5.12 27.34
C ALA A 10 32.76 5.68 26.05
N ALA A 11 33.18 5.19 24.91
CA ALA A 11 32.56 5.49 23.63
C ALA A 11 31.23 4.73 23.51
N LEU A 12 30.10 5.44 23.67
CA LEU A 12 28.76 4.93 23.38
C LEU A 12 28.60 4.83 21.86
N LEU A 13 28.77 3.63 21.31
CA LEU A 13 28.39 3.30 19.94
C LEU A 13 26.84 3.28 19.86
N VAL A 14 26.25 4.38 19.42
CA VAL A 14 24.84 4.40 19.05
C VAL A 14 24.70 3.63 17.74
N SER A 15 24.38 2.35 17.84
CA SER A 15 24.01 1.53 16.71
C SER A 15 22.64 2.01 16.20
N SER A 16 22.63 2.82 15.14
CA SER A 16 21.42 3.16 14.39
C SER A 16 20.94 1.90 13.67
N GLY A 17 20.18 1.08 14.39
CA GLY A 17 19.48 -0.06 13.82
C GLY A 17 18.45 0.43 12.82
N ALA A 18 18.77 0.40 11.53
CA ALA A 18 17.78 0.55 10.49
C ALA A 18 16.78 -0.60 10.65
N MET A 19 15.56 -0.29 11.11
CA MET A 19 14.49 -1.30 11.16
C MET A 19 14.21 -1.72 9.71
N PRO A 20 14.21 -3.02 9.41
CA PRO A 20 13.85 -3.49 8.09
C PRO A 20 12.41 -3.05 7.80
N VAL A 21 12.22 -2.31 6.72
CA VAL A 21 10.88 -2.05 6.17
C VAL A 21 10.32 -3.41 5.76
N ARG A 22 9.43 -3.93 6.60
CA ARG A 22 8.81 -5.22 6.36
C ARG A 22 7.86 -5.08 5.18
N ALA A 23 8.03 -5.90 4.15
CA ALA A 23 7.05 -6.02 3.07
C ALA A 23 5.68 -6.38 3.69
N MET A 24 4.60 -5.75 3.21
CA MET A 24 3.25 -6.06 3.67
C MET A 24 2.95 -7.53 3.40
N ASP A 25 2.47 -8.24 4.42
CA ASP A 25 2.06 -9.62 4.24
C ASP A 25 0.71 -9.73 3.49
N ALA A 26 0.46 -10.91 2.94
CA ALA A 26 -0.74 -11.14 2.13
C ALA A 26 -2.05 -10.93 2.90
N LEU A 27 -2.06 -11.20 4.21
CA LEU A 27 -3.24 -10.99 5.06
C LEU A 27 -3.52 -9.49 5.24
N GLN A 28 -2.48 -8.70 5.45
CA GLN A 28 -2.59 -7.25 5.56
C GLN A 28 -3.13 -6.63 4.27
N VAL A 29 -2.60 -7.03 3.12
CA VAL A 29 -3.08 -6.55 1.82
C VAL A 29 -4.55 -6.94 1.59
N ARG A 30 -4.90 -8.19 1.91
CA ARG A 30 -6.29 -8.67 1.80
C ARG A 30 -7.26 -7.89 2.68
N SER A 31 -6.83 -7.55 3.90
CA SER A 31 -7.63 -6.74 4.83
C SER A 31 -7.85 -5.32 4.30
N MET A 32 -6.84 -4.71 3.72
CA MET A 32 -6.99 -3.40 3.05
C MET A 32 -7.90 -3.50 1.82
N ALA A 33 -7.74 -4.52 0.99
CA ALA A 33 -8.58 -4.74 -0.20
C ALA A 33 -10.06 -4.94 0.15
N ALA A 34 -10.38 -5.49 1.33
CA ALA A 34 -11.75 -5.66 1.79
C ALA A 34 -12.49 -4.32 1.92
N THR A 35 -11.80 -3.23 2.21
CA THR A 35 -12.41 -1.89 2.26
C THR A 35 -12.85 -1.40 0.87
N CYS A 36 -12.16 -1.81 -0.18
CA CYS A 36 -12.49 -1.48 -1.56
C CYS A 36 -13.72 -2.25 -2.05
N ALA A 37 -13.93 -3.45 -1.52
CA ALA A 37 -15.01 -4.36 -1.92
C ALA A 37 -16.41 -3.78 -1.73
N GLY A 38 -16.60 -2.86 -0.77
CA GLY A 38 -17.88 -2.22 -0.50
C GLY A 38 -18.46 -1.48 -1.71
N CYS A 39 -17.61 -0.91 -2.55
CA CYS A 39 -18.01 -0.21 -3.77
C CYS A 39 -17.59 -0.97 -5.03
N HIS A 40 -16.41 -1.59 -5.03
CA HIS A 40 -15.84 -2.25 -6.21
C HIS A 40 -16.12 -3.75 -6.28
N GLY A 41 -16.91 -4.27 -5.35
CA GLY A 41 -17.34 -5.67 -5.33
C GLY A 41 -16.31 -6.63 -4.72
N THR A 42 -16.81 -7.78 -4.29
CA THR A 42 -15.98 -8.87 -3.82
C THR A 42 -15.04 -9.31 -4.93
N GLU A 43 -13.77 -9.53 -4.59
CA GLU A 43 -12.70 -9.86 -5.57
C GLU A 43 -12.51 -8.77 -6.65
N GLY A 44 -13.00 -7.54 -6.45
CA GLY A 44 -12.88 -6.44 -7.39
C GLY A 44 -13.83 -6.50 -8.58
N ILE A 45 -14.89 -7.30 -8.51
CA ILE A 45 -15.93 -7.40 -9.54
C ILE A 45 -17.11 -6.54 -9.09
N ALA A 46 -17.24 -5.35 -9.69
CA ALA A 46 -18.20 -4.36 -9.26
C ALA A 46 -19.62 -4.64 -9.79
N GLN A 47 -20.60 -4.21 -9.00
CA GLN A 47 -21.97 -4.06 -9.47
C GLN A 47 -22.08 -2.87 -10.44
N THR A 48 -23.20 -2.78 -11.16
CA THR A 48 -23.47 -1.67 -12.08
C THR A 48 -23.30 -0.31 -11.40
N GLY A 49 -22.58 0.61 -12.03
CA GLY A 49 -22.34 1.96 -11.55
C GLY A 49 -20.97 2.18 -10.91
N ASN A 50 -20.23 1.12 -10.61
CA ASN A 50 -18.87 1.20 -10.10
C ASN A 50 -17.88 0.47 -11.04
N ALA A 51 -16.62 0.88 -11.00
CA ALA A 51 -15.58 0.26 -11.81
C ALA A 51 -15.14 -1.08 -11.22
N SER A 52 -15.04 -2.11 -12.05
CA SER A 52 -14.37 -3.35 -11.68
C SER A 52 -12.86 -3.17 -11.70
N LEU A 53 -12.18 -3.74 -10.71
CA LEU A 53 -10.74 -3.67 -10.52
C LEU A 53 -10.05 -4.98 -10.91
N ALA A 54 -10.79 -6.09 -10.87
CA ALA A 54 -10.28 -7.43 -11.13
C ALA A 54 -9.70 -7.54 -12.54
N GLY A 55 -8.45 -8.01 -12.63
CA GLY A 55 -7.78 -8.26 -13.90
C GLY A 55 -7.34 -7.01 -14.67
N VAL A 56 -7.55 -5.82 -14.14
CA VAL A 56 -6.94 -4.60 -14.68
C VAL A 56 -5.43 -4.63 -14.39
N SER A 57 -4.61 -4.17 -15.34
CA SER A 57 -3.16 -4.22 -15.15
C SER A 57 -2.71 -3.47 -13.90
N GLN A 58 -1.70 -4.00 -13.22
CA GLN A 58 -1.16 -3.37 -12.01
C GLN A 58 -0.70 -1.94 -12.26
N GLU A 59 -0.07 -1.69 -13.39
CA GLU A 59 0.40 -0.36 -13.79
C GLU A 59 -0.76 0.61 -13.94
N THR A 60 -1.83 0.21 -14.63
CA THR A 60 -3.03 1.03 -14.79
C THR A 60 -3.67 1.34 -13.44
N LEU A 61 -3.89 0.33 -12.60
CA LEU A 61 -4.49 0.52 -11.27
C LEU A 61 -3.65 1.45 -10.41
N LEU A 62 -2.33 1.27 -10.39
CA LEU A 62 -1.44 2.12 -9.60
C LEU A 62 -1.48 3.56 -10.09
N THR A 63 -1.41 3.77 -11.40
CA THR A 63 -1.49 5.11 -11.99
C THR A 63 -2.80 5.81 -11.60
N GLU A 64 -3.93 5.13 -11.73
CA GLU A 64 -5.23 5.69 -11.37
C GLU A 64 -5.35 5.99 -9.87
N LEU A 65 -4.88 5.11 -9.00
CA LEU A 65 -4.87 5.32 -7.55
C LEU A 65 -4.01 6.53 -7.16
N MET A 66 -2.84 6.67 -7.78
CA MET A 66 -1.96 7.82 -7.56
C MET A 66 -2.56 9.12 -8.11
N ASP A 67 -3.21 9.07 -9.26
CA ASP A 67 -3.89 10.23 -9.84
C ASP A 67 -5.04 10.73 -8.96
N PHE A 68 -5.78 9.83 -8.33
CA PHE A 68 -6.76 10.20 -7.31
C PHE A 68 -6.10 10.80 -6.08
N LYS A 69 -5.04 10.18 -5.57
CA LYS A 69 -4.34 10.63 -4.37
C LYS A 69 -3.75 12.03 -4.52
N THR A 70 -3.19 12.33 -5.68
CA THR A 70 -2.56 13.62 -5.99
C THR A 70 -3.55 14.69 -6.46
N GLY A 71 -4.82 14.33 -6.70
CA GLY A 71 -5.83 15.25 -7.21
C GLY A 71 -5.78 15.47 -8.72
N LYS A 72 -4.92 14.76 -9.44
CA LYS A 72 -4.81 14.84 -10.89
C LYS A 72 -6.08 14.33 -11.59
N ARG A 73 -6.72 13.31 -11.01
CA ARG A 73 -7.98 12.75 -11.50
C ARG A 73 -9.14 13.19 -10.60
N PRO A 74 -10.18 13.86 -11.14
CA PRO A 74 -11.35 14.24 -10.35
C PRO A 74 -12.14 13.00 -9.91
N ALA A 75 -12.68 13.05 -8.69
CA ALA A 75 -13.49 11.99 -8.13
C ALA A 75 -14.43 12.54 -7.04
N THR A 76 -15.50 11.80 -6.75
CA THR A 76 -16.41 12.12 -5.64
C THR A 76 -15.84 11.61 -4.31
N LEU A 77 -15.28 10.39 -4.26
CA LEU A 77 -14.80 9.74 -3.03
C LEU A 77 -13.34 9.26 -3.15
N MET A 78 -12.93 8.74 -4.32
CA MET A 78 -11.64 8.07 -4.46
C MET A 78 -10.45 8.95 -4.07
N HIS A 79 -10.50 10.25 -4.30
CA HIS A 79 -9.44 11.18 -3.89
C HIS A 79 -9.27 11.24 -2.35
N GLN A 80 -10.34 11.07 -1.59
CA GLN A 80 -10.25 11.01 -0.13
C GLN A 80 -9.81 9.63 0.36
N ILE A 81 -10.32 8.56 -0.26
CA ILE A 81 -9.97 7.19 0.10
C ILE A 81 -8.48 6.94 -0.12
N THR A 82 -7.94 7.30 -1.27
CA THR A 82 -6.54 7.07 -1.62
C THR A 82 -5.55 7.84 -0.75
N LYS A 83 -5.93 9.01 -0.23
CA LYS A 83 -5.11 9.76 0.73
C LYS A 83 -4.89 9.04 2.06
N GLY A 84 -5.75 8.10 2.42
CA GLY A 84 -5.62 7.27 3.61
C GLY A 84 -4.55 6.17 3.50
N TYR A 85 -3.97 5.96 2.33
CA TYR A 85 -2.98 4.90 2.08
C TYR A 85 -1.62 5.48 1.69
N SER A 86 -0.55 4.80 2.10
CA SER A 86 0.79 5.10 1.59
C SER A 86 0.92 4.66 0.11
N ASP A 87 1.93 5.18 -0.58
CA ASP A 87 2.20 4.78 -1.96
C ASP A 87 2.50 3.28 -2.07
N ALA A 88 3.22 2.72 -1.08
CA ALA A 88 3.48 1.30 -1.00
C ALA A 88 2.19 0.47 -0.81
N GLN A 89 1.25 0.95 0.00
CA GLN A 89 -0.06 0.31 0.18
C GLN A 89 -0.90 0.37 -1.10
N LEU A 90 -0.91 1.49 -1.80
CA LEU A 90 -1.59 1.61 -3.10
C LEU A 90 -0.97 0.66 -4.14
N GLY A 91 0.36 0.54 -4.16
CA GLY A 91 1.06 -0.43 -5.00
C GLY A 91 0.66 -1.88 -4.71
N ALA A 92 0.56 -2.24 -3.43
CA ALA A 92 0.13 -3.57 -3.01
C ALA A 92 -1.34 -3.85 -3.36
N LEU A 93 -2.22 -2.87 -3.23
CA LEU A 93 -3.63 -2.98 -3.65
C LEU A 93 -3.76 -3.14 -5.16
N ALA A 94 -2.98 -2.39 -5.94
CA ALA A 94 -2.93 -2.52 -7.39
C ALA A 94 -2.49 -3.94 -7.82
N ALA A 95 -1.45 -4.48 -7.18
CA ALA A 95 -1.00 -5.85 -7.42
C ALA A 95 -2.07 -6.89 -7.03
N TYR A 96 -2.74 -6.67 -5.90
CA TYR A 96 -3.80 -7.57 -5.42
C TYR A 96 -4.95 -7.69 -6.42
N PHE A 97 -5.52 -6.57 -6.87
CA PHE A 97 -6.66 -6.58 -7.78
C PHE A 97 -6.28 -7.00 -9.19
N SER A 98 -5.09 -6.67 -9.68
CA SER A 98 -4.63 -7.13 -11.00
C SER A 98 -4.53 -8.65 -11.09
N ALA A 99 -4.25 -9.32 -9.97
CA ALA A 99 -4.18 -10.77 -9.89
C ALA A 99 -5.55 -11.46 -9.75
N ARG A 100 -6.64 -10.70 -9.57
CA ARG A 100 -8.00 -11.26 -9.50
C ARG A 100 -8.49 -11.61 -10.91
N LYS A 101 -9.31 -12.65 -10.99
CA LYS A 101 -9.92 -13.06 -12.28
C LYS A 101 -11.01 -12.05 -12.65
N SER A 102 -10.90 -11.46 -13.85
CA SER A 102 -11.98 -10.66 -14.43
C SER A 102 -13.13 -11.56 -14.87
N GLN A 103 -14.36 -11.03 -14.86
CA GLN A 103 -15.52 -11.78 -15.37
C GLN A 103 -15.47 -12.05 -16.88
N GLN A 104 -14.57 -11.43 -17.62
CA GLN A 104 -14.47 -11.57 -19.08
C GLN A 104 -13.84 -12.90 -19.55
N GLY A 105 -13.52 -13.79 -18.62
CA GLY A 105 -12.88 -15.09 -18.93
C GLY A 105 -13.69 -16.32 -18.52
N GLN A 106 -14.98 -16.20 -18.19
CA GLN A 106 -15.83 -17.37 -18.03
C GLN A 106 -16.53 -17.70 -19.36
N PRO A 107 -16.36 -18.95 -19.87
CA PRO A 107 -17.07 -19.41 -21.04
C PRO A 107 -18.58 -19.50 -20.82
#